data_6b4e3c20e750ba9ff6e4cbdb23021d77
#
_entry.id   6b4e3c20e750ba9ff6e4cbdb23021d77
#
_cell.length_a   1.000
_cell.length_b   1.000
_cell.length_c   1.000
_cell.angle_alpha   90.00
_cell.angle_beta   90.00
_cell.angle_gamma   90.00
#
_symmetry.space_group_name_H-M   'P 1'
#
loop_
_entity.id
_entity.type
_entity.pdbx_description
1 polymer ?
#
loop_
_entity_poly.entity_id
_entity_poly.type
_entity_poly.pdbx_seq_one_letter_code
_entity_poly.pdbx_strand_id
1 'polypeptide(L)'
;MKKLNHIGIFLVCLFITIQSFASEPIRVACIGNSITYGAFIPNREMNCYPAQLQAYLGDGYEVKNFGASGRTILSKGDYPYSETDTYKASLEYQPDIVLIKLGTNDTKPQNWKYKNEFKDNYQTLIDTYRNLKSHPRIILLTPIRCFLPEGSE
;
A
#
# COMPACT_ATOMS: atom_id res chain seq x y z
N MET A 1 77.07 28.38 16.09
CA MET A 1 75.64 28.74 16.18
C MET A 1 74.89 27.97 15.10
N LYS A 2 74.23 26.88 15.46
CA LYS A 2 73.45 25.99 14.57
C LYS A 2 72.00 26.46 14.54
N LYS A 3 71.49 26.84 13.36
CA LYS A 3 70.05 27.16 13.16
C LYS A 3 69.25 25.88 13.11
N LEU A 4 68.29 25.74 14.02
CA LEU A 4 67.36 24.64 14.05
C LEU A 4 66.17 24.95 13.13
N ASN A 5 66.08 24.20 12.03
CA ASN A 5 64.95 24.31 11.09
C ASN A 5 63.74 23.56 11.65
N HIS A 6 62.67 24.28 11.95
CA HIS A 6 61.38 23.68 12.36
C HIS A 6 60.62 23.30 11.08
N ILE A 7 60.60 22.01 10.77
CA ILE A 7 59.70 21.43 9.76
C ILE A 7 58.34 21.23 10.44
N GLY A 8 57.38 22.11 10.12
CA GLY A 8 55.99 21.97 10.53
C GLY A 8 55.33 20.84 9.75
N ILE A 9 55.00 19.77 10.44
CA ILE A 9 54.16 18.68 9.88
C ILE A 9 52.72 19.16 9.88
N PHE A 10 52.16 19.50 8.72
CA PHE A 10 50.74 19.78 8.51
C PHE A 10 49.99 18.43 8.45
N LEU A 11 49.33 18.03 9.53
CA LEU A 11 48.46 16.85 9.58
C LEU A 11 47.12 17.25 8.93
N VAL A 12 46.92 16.96 7.64
CA VAL A 12 45.64 17.10 6.97
C VAL A 12 44.76 15.93 7.38
N CYS A 13 43.87 16.15 8.37
CA CYS A 13 42.81 15.21 8.69
C CYS A 13 41.78 15.23 7.59
N LEU A 14 41.85 14.26 6.67
CA LEU A 14 40.84 14.02 5.66
C LEU A 14 39.61 13.40 6.32
N PHE A 15 38.60 14.20 6.69
CA PHE A 15 37.29 13.74 7.11
C PHE A 15 36.57 13.14 5.91
N ILE A 16 36.67 11.82 5.72
CA ILE A 16 35.81 11.09 4.79
C ILE A 16 34.45 10.97 5.47
N THR A 17 33.52 11.85 5.17
CA THR A 17 32.11 11.68 5.52
C THR A 17 31.56 10.53 4.68
N ILE A 18 31.45 9.35 5.27
CA ILE A 18 30.69 8.23 4.70
C ILE A 18 29.21 8.65 4.76
N GLN A 19 28.72 9.25 3.68
CA GLN A 19 27.29 9.42 3.50
C GLN A 19 26.73 8.01 3.29
N SER A 20 26.12 7.46 4.34
CA SER A 20 25.26 6.28 4.23
C SER A 20 24.09 6.68 3.34
N PHE A 21 24.11 6.29 2.06
CA PHE A 21 22.94 6.33 1.21
C PHE A 21 21.97 5.26 1.73
N ALA A 22 21.14 5.63 2.71
CA ALA A 22 19.97 4.82 3.01
C ALA A 22 19.14 4.77 1.73
N SER A 23 18.93 3.59 1.17
CA SER A 23 18.03 3.44 0.03
C SER A 23 16.63 3.87 0.46
N GLU A 24 15.92 4.59 -0.42
CA GLU A 24 14.51 4.91 -0.19
C GLU A 24 13.73 3.62 0.11
N PRO A 25 12.81 3.65 1.09
CA PRO A 25 12.03 2.47 1.45
C PRO A 25 11.13 2.03 0.29
N ILE A 26 10.93 0.74 0.15
CA ILE A 26 9.99 0.16 -0.82
C ILE A 26 8.57 0.53 -0.41
N ARG A 27 7.86 1.25 -1.26
CA ARG A 27 6.50 1.74 -0.99
C ARG A 27 5.46 0.66 -1.27
N VAL A 28 4.67 0.33 -0.26
CA VAL A 28 3.62 -0.69 -0.35
C VAL A 28 2.25 -0.04 -0.15
N ALA A 29 1.37 -0.13 -1.14
CA ALA A 29 0.00 0.33 -1.04
C ALA A 29 -0.94 -0.84 -0.76
N CYS A 30 -1.67 -0.78 0.36
CA CYS A 30 -2.72 -1.75 0.70
C CYS A 30 -4.08 -1.20 0.27
N ILE A 31 -4.57 -1.67 -0.87
CA ILE A 31 -5.84 -1.27 -1.49
C ILE A 31 -6.94 -2.21 -1.01
N GLY A 32 -8.09 -1.65 -0.58
CA GLY A 32 -9.19 -2.51 -0.15
C GLY A 32 -10.39 -1.79 0.44
N ASN A 33 -11.26 -2.61 1.03
CA ASN A 33 -12.48 -2.14 1.69
C ASN A 33 -12.30 -2.00 3.22
N SER A 34 -13.39 -2.20 3.99
CA SER A 34 -13.38 -2.14 5.46
C SER A 34 -12.39 -3.11 6.12
N ILE A 35 -12.09 -4.24 5.49
CA ILE A 35 -11.12 -5.22 6.01
C ILE A 35 -9.70 -4.63 5.94
N THR A 36 -9.36 -3.97 4.85
CA THR A 36 -8.07 -3.27 4.70
C THR A 36 -8.02 -2.03 5.58
N TYR A 37 -9.09 -1.25 5.62
CA TYR A 37 -9.21 -0.10 6.52
C TYR A 37 -8.97 -0.49 7.98
N GLY A 38 -9.43 -1.68 8.40
CA GLY A 38 -9.40 -2.14 9.79
C GLY A 38 -10.64 -1.66 10.56
N ALA A 39 -11.83 -1.69 9.92
CA ALA A 39 -13.07 -1.32 10.58
C ALA A 39 -13.33 -2.24 11.78
N PHE A 40 -13.75 -1.62 12.89
CA PHE A 40 -14.04 -2.27 14.18
C PHE A 40 -12.83 -2.91 14.88
N ILE A 41 -11.60 -2.74 14.37
CA ILE A 41 -10.38 -3.20 15.04
C ILE A 41 -9.98 -2.17 16.11
N PRO A 42 -9.89 -2.56 17.39
CA PRO A 42 -9.36 -1.68 18.43
C PRO A 42 -7.93 -1.24 18.13
N ASN A 43 -7.61 0.03 18.39
CA ASN A 43 -6.30 0.62 18.07
C ASN A 43 -5.89 0.34 16.61
N ARG A 44 -6.79 0.64 15.69
CA ARG A 44 -6.69 0.39 14.25
C ARG A 44 -5.32 0.76 13.67
N GLU A 45 -4.74 1.89 14.09
CA GLU A 45 -3.45 2.41 13.64
C GLU A 45 -2.29 1.45 13.90
N MET A 46 -2.46 0.53 14.86
CA MET A 46 -1.47 -0.49 15.23
C MET A 46 -1.89 -1.90 14.82
N ASN A 47 -3.19 -2.18 14.81
CA ASN A 47 -3.71 -3.54 14.74
C ASN A 47 -4.34 -3.93 13.39
N CYS A 48 -4.62 -2.99 12.48
CA CYS A 48 -5.06 -3.35 11.13
C CYS A 48 -3.93 -4.04 10.36
N TYR A 49 -4.28 -4.92 9.41
CA TYR A 49 -3.25 -5.70 8.72
C TYR A 49 -2.17 -4.85 8.01
N PRO A 50 -2.45 -3.69 7.43
CA PRO A 50 -1.38 -2.86 6.85
C PRO A 50 -0.37 -2.37 7.90
N ALA A 51 -0.83 -2.01 9.10
CA ALA A 51 0.05 -1.61 10.20
C ALA A 51 0.89 -2.79 10.71
N GLN A 52 0.28 -3.98 10.85
CA GLN A 52 1.00 -5.20 11.21
C GLN A 52 2.02 -5.59 10.13
N LEU A 53 1.68 -5.41 8.85
CA LEU A 53 2.60 -5.63 7.74
C LEU A 53 3.80 -4.68 7.81
N GLN A 54 3.57 -3.39 8.11
CA GLN A 54 4.64 -2.42 8.32
C GLN A 54 5.58 -2.86 9.46
N ALA A 55 5.01 -3.26 10.59
CA ALA A 55 5.79 -3.71 11.74
C ALA A 55 6.62 -4.97 11.43
N TYR A 56 6.07 -5.88 10.61
CA TYR A 56 6.76 -7.11 10.19
C TYR A 56 7.88 -6.84 9.18
N LEU A 57 7.67 -5.93 8.22
CA LEU A 57 8.63 -5.64 7.16
C LEU A 57 9.77 -4.71 7.60
N GLY A 58 9.56 -3.90 8.65
CA GLY A 58 10.55 -2.96 9.18
C GLY A 58 10.83 -1.75 8.29
N ASP A 59 11.92 -1.04 8.57
CA ASP A 59 12.25 0.28 8.02
C ASP A 59 12.61 0.27 6.52
N GLY A 60 12.91 -0.89 5.95
CA GLY A 60 13.15 -1.04 4.51
C GLY A 60 11.89 -0.90 3.64
N TYR A 61 10.71 -0.75 4.26
CA TYR A 61 9.42 -0.63 3.61
C TYR A 61 8.61 0.52 4.20
N GLU A 62 7.80 1.16 3.37
CA GLU A 62 6.78 2.13 3.77
C GLU A 62 5.41 1.59 3.36
N VAL A 63 4.63 1.07 4.32
CA VAL A 63 3.31 0.47 4.06
C VAL A 63 2.21 1.48 4.34
N LYS A 64 1.40 1.82 3.33
CA LYS A 64 0.24 2.71 3.50
C LYS A 64 -1.09 1.98 3.33
N ASN A 65 -2.02 2.33 4.22
CA ASN A 65 -3.37 1.81 4.23
C ASN A 65 -4.28 2.71 3.36
N PHE A 66 -4.69 2.21 2.21
CA PHE A 66 -5.66 2.82 1.32
C PHE A 66 -6.99 2.04 1.31
N GLY A 67 -7.38 1.50 2.46
CA GLY A 67 -8.68 0.88 2.66
C GLY A 67 -9.79 1.92 2.80
N ALA A 68 -10.93 1.67 2.17
CA ALA A 68 -12.14 2.49 2.28
C ALA A 68 -13.36 1.60 2.51
N SER A 69 -14.05 1.80 3.64
CA SER A 69 -15.17 0.93 4.05
C SER A 69 -16.32 0.95 3.06
N GLY A 70 -16.95 -0.21 2.86
CA GLY A 70 -18.13 -0.37 2.02
C GLY A 70 -17.85 -0.42 0.51
N ARG A 71 -16.62 -0.27 0.06
CA ARG A 71 -16.29 -0.06 -1.36
C ARG A 71 -16.34 -1.34 -2.19
N THR A 72 -16.78 -1.17 -3.45
CA THR A 72 -16.89 -2.21 -4.48
C THR A 72 -15.83 -2.03 -5.56
N ILE A 73 -15.51 -3.12 -6.25
CA ILE A 73 -14.81 -3.10 -7.55
C ILE A 73 -15.75 -2.66 -8.66
N LEU A 74 -16.99 -3.16 -8.62
CA LEU A 74 -18.02 -2.84 -9.60
C LEU A 74 -18.27 -1.35 -9.65
N SER A 75 -18.05 -0.75 -10.81
CA SER A 75 -18.28 0.67 -11.07
C SER A 75 -19.76 1.07 -10.98
N LYS A 76 -20.67 0.11 -11.16
CA LYS A 76 -22.11 0.25 -10.97
C LYS A 76 -22.58 -0.22 -9.60
N GLY A 77 -21.66 -0.56 -8.70
CA GLY A 77 -21.98 -0.88 -7.32
C GLY A 77 -22.44 0.34 -6.53
N ASP A 78 -22.95 0.10 -5.32
CA ASP A 78 -23.46 1.17 -4.44
C ASP A 78 -22.40 2.21 -4.05
N TYR A 79 -21.13 1.77 -3.88
CA TYR A 79 -20.02 2.63 -3.48
C TYR A 79 -18.72 2.23 -4.18
N PRO A 80 -18.47 2.62 -5.46
CA PRO A 80 -17.27 2.24 -6.19
C PRO A 80 -15.98 2.76 -5.51
N TYR A 81 -14.96 1.91 -5.42
CA TYR A 81 -13.66 2.29 -4.85
C TYR A 81 -12.97 3.36 -5.69
N SER A 82 -13.10 3.27 -7.01
CA SER A 82 -12.50 4.21 -7.97
C SER A 82 -12.98 5.67 -7.84
N GLU A 83 -14.09 5.90 -7.15
CA GLU A 83 -14.64 7.24 -6.91
C GLU A 83 -14.13 7.90 -5.62
N THR A 84 -13.30 7.20 -4.84
CA THR A 84 -12.83 7.70 -3.54
C THR A 84 -11.57 8.57 -3.66
N ASP A 85 -11.42 9.53 -2.74
CA ASP A 85 -10.16 10.27 -2.61
C ASP A 85 -9.02 9.37 -2.14
N THR A 86 -9.33 8.30 -1.39
CA THR A 86 -8.39 7.25 -1.01
C THR A 86 -7.79 6.55 -2.23
N TYR A 87 -8.60 6.27 -3.25
CA TYR A 87 -8.12 5.73 -4.52
C TYR A 87 -7.16 6.70 -5.21
N LYS A 88 -7.54 7.97 -5.35
CA LYS A 88 -6.68 9.01 -5.96
C LYS A 88 -5.35 9.12 -5.23
N ALA A 89 -5.39 9.23 -3.90
CA ALA A 89 -4.20 9.30 -3.06
C ALA A 89 -3.28 8.06 -3.23
N SER A 90 -3.87 6.87 -3.43
CA SER A 90 -3.09 5.65 -3.65
C SER A 90 -2.35 5.65 -4.99
N LEU A 91 -2.91 6.28 -6.02
CA LEU A 91 -2.23 6.46 -7.32
C LEU A 91 -1.11 7.51 -7.22
N GLU A 92 -1.35 8.62 -6.53
CA GLU A 92 -0.36 9.68 -6.29
C GLU A 92 0.84 9.18 -5.46
N TYR A 93 0.62 8.22 -4.59
CA TYR A 93 1.65 7.61 -3.76
C TYR A 93 2.75 6.91 -4.60
N GLN A 94 2.45 6.53 -5.85
CA GLN A 94 3.38 5.84 -6.76
C GLN A 94 4.06 4.64 -6.09
N PRO A 95 3.29 3.64 -5.62
CA PRO A 95 3.83 2.49 -4.89
C PRO A 95 4.72 1.62 -5.75
N ASP A 96 5.65 0.88 -5.11
CA ASP A 96 6.45 -0.15 -5.75
C ASP A 96 5.78 -1.53 -5.68
N ILE A 97 4.90 -1.72 -4.66
CA ILE A 97 4.07 -2.91 -4.50
C ILE A 97 2.63 -2.49 -4.19
N VAL A 98 1.67 -3.13 -4.85
CA VAL A 98 0.22 -2.92 -4.61
C VAL A 98 -0.41 -4.23 -4.19
N LEU A 99 -1.01 -4.25 -3.00
CA LEU A 99 -1.83 -5.35 -2.49
C LEU A 99 -3.30 -4.99 -2.67
N ILE A 100 -4.05 -5.73 -3.48
CA ILE A 100 -5.48 -5.46 -3.73
C ILE A 100 -6.33 -6.51 -3.03
N LYS A 101 -7.19 -6.06 -2.10
CA LYS A 101 -8.14 -6.88 -1.35
C LYS A 101 -9.54 -6.26 -1.42
N LEU A 102 -10.19 -6.38 -2.56
CA LEU A 102 -11.55 -5.94 -2.85
C LEU A 102 -12.41 -7.11 -3.32
N GLY A 103 -13.71 -6.91 -3.44
CA GLY A 103 -14.67 -7.89 -3.95
C GLY A 103 -15.73 -8.32 -2.92
N THR A 104 -15.48 -8.18 -1.61
CA THR A 104 -16.44 -8.61 -0.58
C THR A 104 -17.78 -7.85 -0.67
N ASN A 105 -17.77 -6.54 -0.89
CA ASN A 105 -18.99 -5.75 -0.99
C ASN A 105 -19.71 -5.95 -2.32
N ASP A 106 -19.01 -6.43 -3.32
CA ASP A 106 -19.57 -6.74 -4.64
C ASP A 106 -20.55 -7.90 -4.59
N THR A 107 -20.37 -8.83 -3.64
CA THR A 107 -21.25 -10.00 -3.49
C THR A 107 -22.61 -9.67 -2.86
N LYS A 108 -22.83 -8.46 -2.36
CA LYS A 108 -24.14 -8.03 -1.87
C LYS A 108 -25.16 -8.08 -3.00
N PRO A 109 -26.43 -8.49 -2.74
CA PRO A 109 -27.43 -8.68 -3.78
C PRO A 109 -27.62 -7.46 -4.71
N GLN A 110 -27.61 -6.23 -4.13
CA GLN A 110 -27.78 -4.99 -4.91
C GLN A 110 -26.60 -4.70 -5.85
N ASN A 111 -25.42 -5.25 -5.59
CA ASN A 111 -24.23 -5.08 -6.40
C ASN A 111 -24.03 -6.27 -7.36
N TRP A 112 -24.30 -7.48 -6.89
CA TRP A 112 -24.02 -8.72 -7.63
C TRP A 112 -24.88 -8.88 -8.89
N LYS A 113 -25.96 -8.12 -9.02
CA LYS A 113 -26.70 -8.02 -10.29
C LYS A 113 -25.82 -7.57 -11.47
N TYR A 114 -24.70 -6.91 -11.21
CA TYR A 114 -23.70 -6.47 -12.20
C TYR A 114 -22.49 -7.42 -12.32
N LYS A 115 -22.57 -8.64 -11.77
CA LYS A 115 -21.47 -9.62 -11.69
C LYS A 115 -20.75 -9.89 -13.01
N ASN A 116 -21.44 -9.76 -14.14
CA ASN A 116 -20.84 -9.98 -15.45
C ASN A 116 -19.76 -8.94 -15.79
N GLU A 117 -19.78 -7.76 -15.15
CA GLU A 117 -18.79 -6.70 -15.31
C GLU A 117 -17.64 -6.80 -14.29
N PHE A 118 -17.74 -7.70 -13.31
CA PHE A 118 -16.78 -7.78 -12.19
C PHE A 118 -15.34 -8.00 -12.67
N LYS A 119 -15.15 -8.95 -13.59
CA LYS A 119 -13.81 -9.27 -14.12
C LYS A 119 -13.20 -8.10 -14.86
N ASP A 120 -13.97 -7.41 -15.70
CA ASP A 120 -13.49 -6.29 -16.50
C ASP A 120 -13.19 -5.07 -15.63
N ASN A 121 -14.03 -4.79 -14.63
CA ASN A 121 -13.78 -3.71 -13.67
C ASN A 121 -12.54 -4.01 -12.82
N TYR A 122 -12.34 -5.28 -12.43
CA TYR A 122 -11.12 -5.68 -11.69
C TYR A 122 -9.87 -5.53 -12.56
N GLN A 123 -9.96 -5.95 -13.83
CA GLN A 123 -8.87 -5.79 -14.79
C GLN A 123 -8.52 -4.31 -15.01
N THR A 124 -9.53 -3.45 -15.14
CA THR A 124 -9.36 -1.99 -15.26
C THR A 124 -8.59 -1.43 -14.07
N LEU A 125 -8.92 -1.85 -12.83
CA LEU A 125 -8.21 -1.42 -11.64
C LEU A 125 -6.74 -1.89 -11.65
N ILE A 126 -6.50 -3.14 -12.01
CA ILE A 126 -5.15 -3.70 -12.14
C ILE A 126 -4.34 -2.90 -13.16
N ASP A 127 -4.90 -2.65 -14.34
CA ASP A 127 -4.21 -1.95 -15.41
C ASP A 127 -3.94 -0.49 -15.07
N THR A 128 -4.81 0.16 -14.30
CA THR A 128 -4.55 1.51 -13.79
C THR A 128 -3.29 1.55 -12.93
N TYR A 129 -3.15 0.62 -11.97
CA TYR A 129 -1.92 0.55 -11.15
C TYR A 129 -0.70 0.12 -11.97
N ARG A 130 -0.85 -0.85 -12.88
CA ARG A 130 0.25 -1.31 -13.74
C ARG A 130 0.86 -0.20 -14.59
N ASN A 131 0.04 0.77 -15.00
CA ASN A 131 0.45 1.89 -15.84
C ASN A 131 0.98 3.11 -15.05
N LEU A 132 1.12 3.01 -13.73
CA LEU A 132 1.80 4.04 -12.93
C LEU A 132 3.27 4.15 -13.34
N LYS A 133 3.86 5.34 -13.13
CA LYS A 133 5.29 5.57 -13.43
C LYS A 133 6.21 4.67 -12.62
N SER A 134 5.79 4.27 -11.42
CA SER A 134 6.52 3.34 -10.56
C SER A 134 6.50 1.89 -11.05
N HIS A 135 5.63 1.52 -12.01
CA HIS A 135 5.46 0.16 -12.52
C HIS A 135 5.37 -0.91 -11.42
N PRO A 136 4.41 -0.80 -10.49
CA PRO A 136 4.37 -1.61 -9.29
C PRO A 136 4.18 -3.10 -9.57
N ARG A 137 4.72 -3.93 -8.68
CA ARG A 137 4.31 -5.33 -8.56
C ARG A 137 2.91 -5.40 -7.94
N ILE A 138 1.97 -6.04 -8.61
CA ILE A 138 0.58 -6.18 -8.15
C ILE A 138 0.36 -7.58 -7.59
N ILE A 139 -0.22 -7.65 -6.39
CA ILE A 139 -0.56 -8.87 -5.68
C ILE A 139 -2.04 -8.82 -5.33
N LEU A 140 -2.80 -9.80 -5.80
CA LEU A 140 -4.21 -9.92 -5.48
C LEU A 140 -4.40 -10.82 -4.26
N LEU A 141 -5.16 -10.33 -3.29
CA LEU A 141 -5.52 -11.07 -2.08
C LEU A 141 -6.97 -11.53 -2.19
N THR A 142 -7.19 -12.82 -2.06
CA THR A 142 -8.55 -13.36 -2.04
C THR A 142 -9.32 -12.83 -0.83
N PRO A 143 -10.58 -12.42 -0.99
CA PRO A 143 -11.46 -12.10 0.13
C PRO A 143 -11.61 -13.32 1.07
N ILE A 144 -11.80 -13.04 2.36
CA ILE A 144 -12.10 -14.09 3.33
C ILE A 144 -13.47 -14.68 2.97
N ARG A 145 -13.55 -16.01 2.95
CA ARG A 145 -14.82 -16.70 2.73
C ARG A 145 -15.73 -16.44 3.93
N CYS A 146 -16.91 -15.86 3.69
CA CYS A 146 -17.95 -15.71 4.72
C CYS A 146 -18.86 -16.94 4.66
N PHE A 147 -18.99 -17.62 5.78
CA PHE A 147 -20.00 -18.66 5.98
C PHE A 147 -21.17 -18.00 6.70
N LEU A 148 -22.23 -17.68 5.96
CA LEU A 148 -23.47 -17.26 6.58
C LEU A 148 -24.18 -18.50 7.15
N PRO A 149 -24.90 -18.39 8.29
CA PRO A 149 -25.78 -19.47 8.77
C PRO A 149 -26.77 -19.87 7.69
N GLU A 150 -27.11 -21.16 7.60
CA GLU A 150 -28.18 -21.63 6.70
C GLU A 150 -29.46 -20.83 6.93
N GLY A 151 -30.06 -20.28 5.85
CA GLY A 151 -31.27 -19.48 5.91
C GLY A 151 -31.07 -17.98 6.14
N SER A 152 -29.85 -17.48 6.16
CA SER A 152 -29.55 -16.04 6.11
C SER A 152 -29.41 -15.59 4.65
N GLU A 153 -30.53 -15.25 4.00
CA GLU A 153 -30.58 -14.56 2.71
C GLU A 153 -30.55 -13.04 2.91
#